data_4af25d1345cb4344e2c048036f4fb06b
#
_entry.id   4af25d1345cb4344e2c048036f4fb06b
#
_cell.length_a   1.000
_cell.length_b   1.000
_cell.length_c   1.000
_cell.angle_alpha   90.00
_cell.angle_beta   90.00
_cell.angle_gamma   90.00
#
_symmetry.space_group_name_H-M   'P 1'
#
loop_
_entity.id
_entity.type
_entity.pdbx_description
1 polymer ?
#
loop_
_entity_poly.entity_id
_entity_poly.type
_entity_poly.pdbx_seq_one_letter_code
_entity_poly.pdbx_strand_id
1 'polypeptide(L)'
;MFDRRRQVAMPLREETAEDEADQFAELTLLEPPPPPLLRPDGVWDVPALLAQQDGESADAVAAMIKAFHEMAQITSDYSVKAARNSLSVGVIGNESERLRQDLEAVSAMVDSVRASAEDVSRSASASAALTGELARETDHGLDTVVRIVDAIGVLHDHAAQVADLIAGLVANELTSIGSISSVIEAVASQTKLLALNAAIEAARAGEHGRGFAVVADEVGRLAVETSTQSAQITQTIQQTRSQLESLKEITQSARERAQQSAADADSGRAALERIGSLVGASTEPATRIAGLAASQLTDVDGVAVRVRSVVDAGAEIERHTKAVAANELALADGTELASMTIAAFDTGGVIDRLHARVAELADSLASVLEEAIDSGKVTLEEVLALDYEEAVGASIARFARLFDVSRVPSTGFTPPKYHTAYDAAVDVAMMEQMDAVLAAEPQLTFALPFDLNAYAPAHNSVFTRDWTGDPAVDLVGNRSKRFFLDSGALTRAARMDLDVELPSHALTRTEIERAGAKLTRPTDGRRTLLLQSYARDTGAVLRALSVPLYVKGQRFGVVTLGWDPELLRT
;
A
#
# COMPACT_ATOMS: atom_id res chain seq x y z
N MET A 1 40.36 4.52 -34.42
CA MET A 1 40.73 3.57 -35.48
C MET A 1 39.41 3.16 -36.13
N PHE A 2 39.02 3.71 -37.12
CA PHE A 2 38.83 3.65 -38.55
C PHE A 2 37.91 4.79 -39.02
N ASP A 3 38.56 5.75 -39.54
CA ASP A 3 38.04 6.82 -40.41
C ASP A 3 37.91 6.27 -41.84
N ARG A 4 36.84 6.63 -42.54
CA ARG A 4 36.81 6.99 -43.96
C ARG A 4 35.40 7.17 -44.50
N ARG A 5 34.94 8.41 -44.42
CA ARG A 5 33.93 8.94 -45.35
C ARG A 5 34.51 8.96 -46.76
N ARG A 6 33.84 8.35 -47.73
CA ARG A 6 33.94 8.69 -49.14
C ARG A 6 32.64 9.36 -49.54
N GLN A 7 32.69 10.66 -49.62
CA GLN A 7 31.76 11.45 -50.40
C GLN A 7 31.99 11.12 -51.88
N VAL A 8 30.96 10.58 -52.57
CA VAL A 8 30.86 10.59 -54.02
C VAL A 8 30.02 11.83 -54.34
N ALA A 9 30.69 12.87 -54.83
CA ALA A 9 30.05 14.01 -55.41
C ALA A 9 29.55 13.60 -56.81
N MET A 10 28.22 13.54 -56.98
CA MET A 10 27.62 13.63 -58.34
C MET A 10 27.64 15.11 -58.78
N PRO A 11 27.98 15.42 -60.03
CA PRO A 11 27.87 16.76 -60.50
C PRO A 11 26.39 17.13 -60.66
N LEU A 12 25.98 18.18 -59.95
CA LEU A 12 24.73 18.88 -60.19
C LEU A 12 24.86 19.52 -61.63
N ARG A 13 24.03 19.04 -62.55
CA ARG A 13 23.70 19.83 -63.72
C ARG A 13 22.90 21.03 -63.19
N GLU A 14 23.42 22.22 -63.45
CA GLU A 14 22.63 23.44 -63.40
C GLU A 14 21.61 23.36 -64.56
N GLU A 15 20.44 22.81 -64.31
CA GLU A 15 19.24 23.10 -65.09
C GLU A 15 18.78 24.47 -64.64
N THR A 16 18.75 25.37 -65.58
CA THR A 16 18.42 26.77 -65.35
C THR A 16 16.96 26.88 -64.95
N ALA A 17 16.65 27.78 -64.03
CA ALA A 17 15.31 28.06 -63.51
C ALA A 17 14.27 28.45 -64.61
N GLU A 18 14.70 28.61 -65.86
CA GLU A 18 13.85 28.82 -67.01
C GLU A 18 13.20 27.53 -67.54
N ASP A 19 13.90 26.35 -67.47
CA ASP A 19 13.31 25.07 -67.91
C ASP A 19 12.25 24.50 -66.91
N GLU A 20 12.40 24.77 -65.64
CA GLU A 20 11.34 24.40 -64.64
C GLU A 20 10.11 25.32 -64.74
N ALA A 21 10.32 26.63 -65.09
CA ALA A 21 9.22 27.55 -65.27
C ALA A 21 8.38 27.22 -66.51
N ASP A 22 8.97 26.70 -67.55
CA ASP A 22 8.26 26.28 -68.76
C ASP A 22 7.51 24.95 -68.57
N GLN A 23 8.01 23.98 -67.75
CA GLN A 23 7.26 22.78 -67.38
C GLN A 23 6.08 23.07 -66.45
N PHE A 24 6.20 24.03 -65.53
CA PHE A 24 5.10 24.48 -64.73
C PHE A 24 4.13 25.38 -65.49
N ALA A 25 4.59 26.10 -66.50
CA ALA A 25 3.73 26.91 -67.38
C ALA A 25 2.84 26.05 -68.31
N GLU A 26 3.32 24.86 -68.75
CA GLU A 26 2.49 23.89 -69.48
C GLU A 26 1.45 23.19 -68.59
N LEU A 27 1.72 23.00 -67.26
CA LEU A 27 0.74 22.49 -66.28
C LEU A 27 -0.29 23.53 -65.90
N THR A 28 -0.02 24.83 -66.09
CA THR A 28 -0.96 25.91 -65.72
C THR A 28 -1.93 26.28 -66.87
N LEU A 29 -1.83 25.62 -68.03
CA LEU A 29 -2.74 25.80 -69.14
C LEU A 29 -3.79 24.71 -69.36
N LEU A 30 -3.98 23.82 -68.29
CA LEU A 30 -5.24 23.13 -68.21
C LEU A 30 -6.29 24.17 -67.83
N GLU A 31 -7.12 24.56 -68.77
CA GLU A 31 -8.31 25.37 -68.52
C GLU A 31 -9.03 24.77 -67.28
N PRO A 32 -9.43 25.60 -66.32
CA PRO A 32 -10.15 25.08 -65.16
C PRO A 32 -11.34 24.26 -65.68
N PRO A 33 -11.58 23.07 -65.12
CA PRO A 33 -12.70 22.24 -65.54
C PRO A 33 -13.98 23.08 -65.54
N PRO A 34 -14.87 22.86 -66.52
CA PRO A 34 -16.05 23.68 -66.68
C PRO A 34 -16.84 23.78 -65.37
N PRO A 35 -17.40 24.98 -65.05
CA PRO A 35 -17.99 25.28 -63.73
C PRO A 35 -19.03 24.34 -63.16
N PRO A 36 -19.70 23.43 -63.90
CA PRO A 36 -20.68 22.50 -63.30
C PRO A 36 -20.13 21.37 -62.43
N LEU A 37 -18.81 21.15 -62.43
CA LEU A 37 -18.17 20.03 -61.67
C LEU A 37 -17.82 20.41 -60.23
N LEU A 38 -17.69 21.67 -59.92
CA LEU A 38 -17.56 22.19 -58.58
C LEU A 38 -18.93 22.61 -58.07
N ARG A 39 -19.47 21.92 -57.07
CA ARG A 39 -20.76 22.21 -56.47
C ARG A 39 -20.73 23.55 -55.68
N PRO A 40 -21.89 24.18 -55.41
CA PRO A 40 -21.93 25.42 -54.66
C PRO A 40 -21.35 25.31 -53.25
N ASP A 41 -21.28 24.08 -52.69
CA ASP A 41 -20.69 23.77 -51.40
C ASP A 41 -19.16 23.58 -51.44
N GLY A 42 -18.53 23.86 -52.60
CA GLY A 42 -17.09 23.79 -52.79
C GLY A 42 -16.55 22.35 -52.91
N VAL A 43 -17.43 21.37 -53.16
CA VAL A 43 -17.09 19.95 -53.28
C VAL A 43 -17.01 19.57 -54.78
N TRP A 44 -15.99 18.84 -55.17
CA TRP A 44 -15.85 18.30 -56.52
C TRP A 44 -16.79 17.08 -56.70
N ASP A 45 -17.71 17.18 -57.66
CA ASP A 45 -18.63 16.07 -58.01
C ASP A 45 -17.91 15.12 -58.99
N VAL A 46 -17.23 14.12 -58.41
CA VAL A 46 -16.42 13.16 -59.18
C VAL A 46 -17.30 12.18 -59.99
N PRO A 47 -18.46 11.71 -59.54
CA PRO A 47 -19.39 10.98 -60.41
C PRO A 47 -19.86 11.77 -61.64
N ALA A 48 -20.16 13.07 -61.47
CA ALA A 48 -20.52 13.91 -62.59
C ALA A 48 -19.33 14.15 -63.57
N LEU A 49 -18.10 14.25 -63.05
CA LEU A 49 -16.89 14.27 -63.84
C LEU A 49 -16.73 12.98 -64.66
N LEU A 50 -16.93 11.81 -64.02
CA LEU A 50 -16.85 10.50 -64.71
C LEU A 50 -17.88 10.39 -65.82
N ALA A 51 -19.11 10.87 -65.59
CA ALA A 51 -20.18 10.82 -66.60
C ALA A 51 -19.93 11.67 -67.85
N GLN A 52 -18.99 12.64 -67.78
CA GLN A 52 -18.62 13.54 -68.86
C GLN A 52 -17.39 13.06 -69.65
N GLN A 53 -16.75 11.98 -69.23
CA GLN A 53 -15.52 11.45 -69.85
C GLN A 53 -15.81 10.20 -70.65
N ASP A 54 -15.08 10.02 -71.74
CA ASP A 54 -15.15 8.84 -72.62
C ASP A 54 -13.79 8.11 -72.67
N GLY A 55 -13.82 6.79 -72.88
CA GLY A 55 -12.65 5.96 -73.11
C GLY A 55 -11.59 6.02 -71.99
N GLU A 56 -10.33 6.25 -72.35
CA GLU A 56 -9.18 6.24 -71.43
C GLU A 56 -9.31 7.28 -70.28
N SER A 57 -9.98 8.41 -70.53
CA SER A 57 -10.23 9.44 -69.54
C SER A 57 -11.22 8.99 -68.48
N ALA A 58 -12.24 8.23 -68.86
CA ALA A 58 -13.17 7.62 -67.94
C ALA A 58 -12.52 6.57 -67.03
N ASP A 59 -11.62 5.74 -67.61
CA ASP A 59 -10.85 4.75 -66.85
C ASP A 59 -9.88 5.43 -65.85
N ALA A 60 -9.26 6.55 -66.21
CA ALA A 60 -8.41 7.33 -65.29
C ALA A 60 -9.19 7.93 -64.13
N VAL A 61 -10.37 8.47 -64.36
CA VAL A 61 -11.24 9.01 -63.29
C VAL A 61 -11.74 7.89 -62.40
N ALA A 62 -12.12 6.73 -62.95
CA ALA A 62 -12.50 5.55 -62.18
C ALA A 62 -11.36 5.03 -61.30
N ALA A 63 -10.14 5.00 -61.81
CA ALA A 63 -8.94 4.64 -61.02
C ALA A 63 -8.69 5.65 -59.90
N MET A 64 -8.89 6.95 -60.14
CA MET A 64 -8.78 7.99 -59.13
C MET A 64 -9.84 7.81 -58.02
N ILE A 65 -11.10 7.57 -58.38
CA ILE A 65 -12.18 7.26 -57.37
C ILE A 65 -11.77 6.08 -56.52
N LYS A 66 -11.27 5.02 -57.12
CA LYS A 66 -10.80 3.84 -56.41
C LYS A 66 -9.67 4.17 -55.44
N ALA A 67 -8.68 4.97 -55.90
CA ALA A 67 -7.57 5.41 -55.05
C ALA A 67 -8.05 6.27 -53.85
N PHE A 68 -9.04 7.13 -54.03
CA PHE A 68 -9.65 7.91 -52.96
C PHE A 68 -10.35 6.99 -51.91
N HIS A 69 -11.08 5.99 -52.40
CA HIS A 69 -11.73 5.02 -51.49
C HIS A 69 -10.69 4.20 -50.70
N GLU A 70 -9.60 3.74 -51.37
CA GLU A 70 -8.50 3.04 -50.70
C GLU A 70 -7.80 3.95 -49.66
N MET A 71 -7.54 5.22 -50.00
CA MET A 71 -6.99 6.19 -49.07
C MET A 71 -7.92 6.45 -47.90
N ALA A 72 -9.22 6.61 -48.13
CA ALA A 72 -10.22 6.78 -47.05
C ALA A 72 -10.20 5.59 -46.10
N GLN A 73 -10.13 4.37 -46.63
CA GLN A 73 -10.07 3.15 -45.82
C GLN A 73 -8.77 3.05 -45.02
N ILE A 74 -7.61 3.32 -45.64
CA ILE A 74 -6.31 3.34 -44.95
C ILE A 74 -6.33 4.38 -43.82
N THR A 75 -6.78 5.61 -44.12
CA THR A 75 -6.88 6.68 -43.12
C THR A 75 -7.81 6.31 -41.97
N SER A 76 -8.94 5.66 -42.30
CA SER A 76 -9.87 5.08 -41.33
C SER A 76 -9.19 4.09 -40.39
N ASP A 77 -8.47 3.12 -40.95
CA ASP A 77 -7.77 2.08 -40.20
C ASP A 77 -6.72 2.67 -39.25
N TYR A 78 -5.96 3.67 -39.71
CA TYR A 78 -4.98 4.36 -38.87
C TYR A 78 -5.63 5.18 -37.76
N SER A 79 -6.73 5.88 -38.05
CA SER A 79 -7.48 6.63 -37.05
C SER A 79 -8.05 5.73 -35.94
N VAL A 80 -8.58 4.55 -36.31
CA VAL A 80 -9.06 3.54 -35.35
C VAL A 80 -7.92 2.97 -34.51
N LYS A 81 -6.78 2.66 -35.13
CA LYS A 81 -5.58 2.18 -34.42
C LYS A 81 -5.07 3.22 -33.43
N ALA A 82 -4.97 4.49 -33.84
CA ALA A 82 -4.57 5.58 -32.96
C ALA A 82 -5.50 5.71 -31.75
N ALA A 83 -6.82 5.64 -31.94
CA ALA A 83 -7.79 5.66 -30.86
C ALA A 83 -7.65 4.47 -29.88
N ARG A 84 -7.40 3.25 -30.40
CA ARG A 84 -7.14 2.05 -29.57
C ARG A 84 -5.82 2.17 -28.78
N ASN A 85 -4.77 2.68 -29.41
CA ASN A 85 -3.49 2.90 -28.76
C ASN A 85 -3.59 3.96 -27.66
N SER A 86 -4.30 5.05 -27.90
CA SER A 86 -4.56 6.10 -26.90
C SER A 86 -5.23 5.53 -25.65
N LEU A 87 -6.20 4.63 -25.81
CA LEU A 87 -6.81 3.91 -24.68
C LEU A 87 -5.78 3.06 -23.91
N SER A 88 -4.93 2.31 -24.63
CA SER A 88 -3.89 1.49 -24.02
C SER A 88 -2.87 2.32 -23.26
N VAL A 89 -2.50 3.47 -23.80
CA VAL A 89 -1.60 4.45 -23.14
C VAL A 89 -2.22 4.95 -21.83
N GLY A 90 -3.51 5.24 -21.81
CA GLY A 90 -4.23 5.62 -20.58
C GLY A 90 -4.19 4.53 -19.51
N VAL A 91 -4.39 3.27 -19.89
CA VAL A 91 -4.29 2.12 -18.98
C VAL A 91 -2.87 1.99 -18.42
N ILE A 92 -1.84 2.06 -19.28
CA ILE A 92 -0.43 2.00 -18.86
C ILE A 92 -0.11 3.14 -17.88
N GLY A 93 -0.61 4.36 -18.13
CA GLY A 93 -0.42 5.50 -17.23
C GLY A 93 -0.98 5.25 -15.84
N ASN A 94 -2.21 4.74 -15.76
CA ASN A 94 -2.85 4.41 -14.49
C ASN A 94 -2.12 3.28 -13.73
N GLU A 95 -1.70 2.22 -14.43
CA GLU A 95 -0.94 1.12 -13.81
C GLU A 95 0.45 1.57 -13.36
N SER A 96 1.11 2.50 -14.08
CA SER A 96 2.39 3.08 -13.67
C SER A 96 2.26 3.91 -12.38
N GLU A 97 1.18 4.67 -12.23
CA GLU A 97 0.93 5.43 -10.99
C GLU A 97 0.65 4.49 -9.80
N ARG A 98 -0.11 3.40 -10.01
CA ARG A 98 -0.32 2.37 -8.96
C ARG A 98 0.99 1.71 -8.58
N LEU A 99 1.83 1.34 -9.57
CA LEU A 99 3.15 0.77 -9.32
C LEU A 99 4.03 1.71 -8.48
N ARG A 100 3.99 3.02 -8.74
CA ARG A 100 4.73 4.01 -7.95
C ARG A 100 4.29 4.02 -6.49
N GLN A 101 2.96 3.99 -6.23
CA GLN A 101 2.41 3.93 -4.87
C GLN A 101 2.80 2.64 -4.13
N ASP A 102 2.75 1.50 -4.82
CA ASP A 102 3.14 0.21 -4.26
C ASP A 102 4.64 0.20 -3.90
N LEU A 103 5.50 0.80 -4.74
CA LEU A 103 6.94 0.90 -4.48
C LEU A 103 7.28 1.82 -3.30
N GLU A 104 6.53 2.90 -3.08
CA GLU A 104 6.66 3.74 -1.88
C GLU A 104 6.33 2.94 -0.61
N ALA A 105 5.26 2.14 -0.64
CA ALA A 105 4.90 1.26 0.47
C ALA A 105 5.97 0.19 0.73
N VAL A 106 6.51 -0.42 -0.33
CA VAL A 106 7.61 -1.40 -0.22
C VAL A 106 8.88 -0.75 0.35
N SER A 107 9.23 0.48 -0.06
CA SER A 107 10.38 1.22 0.48
C SER A 107 10.24 1.44 2.00
N ALA A 108 9.08 1.88 2.46
CA ALA A 108 8.80 2.05 3.89
C ALA A 108 8.89 0.72 4.67
N MET A 109 8.45 -0.39 4.06
CA MET A 109 8.57 -1.73 4.64
C MET A 109 10.02 -2.18 4.74
N VAL A 110 10.86 -1.91 3.74
CA VAL A 110 12.30 -2.18 3.74
C VAL A 110 13.00 -1.46 4.90
N ASP A 111 12.69 -0.18 5.12
CA ASP A 111 13.24 0.61 6.22
C ASP A 111 12.81 0.04 7.59
N SER A 112 11.55 -0.39 7.72
CA SER A 112 11.05 -1.02 8.94
C SER A 112 11.72 -2.36 9.24
N VAL A 113 11.95 -3.20 8.21
CA VAL A 113 12.64 -4.48 8.36
C VAL A 113 14.11 -4.25 8.74
N ARG A 114 14.77 -3.24 8.16
CA ARG A 114 16.13 -2.83 8.53
C ARG A 114 16.22 -2.48 10.00
N ALA A 115 15.37 -1.59 10.49
CA ALA A 115 15.34 -1.18 11.89
C ALA A 115 15.09 -2.38 12.83
N SER A 116 14.19 -3.29 12.45
CA SER A 116 13.93 -4.51 13.21
C SER A 116 15.12 -5.46 13.26
N ALA A 117 15.83 -5.63 12.15
CA ALA A 117 17.04 -6.46 12.09
C ALA A 117 18.17 -5.90 12.95
N GLU A 118 18.36 -4.56 12.97
CA GLU A 118 19.32 -3.88 13.84
C GLU A 118 18.99 -4.06 15.32
N ASP A 119 17.70 -3.97 15.69
CA ASP A 119 17.24 -4.20 17.06
C ASP A 119 17.43 -5.65 17.49
N VAL A 120 17.13 -6.61 16.63
CA VAL A 120 17.39 -8.04 16.88
C VAL A 120 18.87 -8.30 17.07
N SER A 121 19.73 -7.73 16.23
CA SER A 121 21.19 -7.88 16.32
C SER A 121 21.72 -7.33 17.65
N ARG A 122 21.28 -6.14 18.05
CA ARG A 122 21.65 -5.52 19.35
C ARG A 122 21.18 -6.37 20.52
N SER A 123 19.94 -6.83 20.49
CA SER A 123 19.36 -7.67 21.55
C SER A 123 20.06 -9.03 21.68
N ALA A 124 20.40 -9.66 20.58
CA ALA A 124 21.14 -10.91 20.56
C ALA A 124 22.57 -10.74 21.10
N SER A 125 23.26 -9.66 20.73
CA SER A 125 24.59 -9.32 21.24
C SER A 125 24.56 -9.02 22.75
N ALA A 126 23.58 -8.29 23.24
CA ALA A 126 23.38 -8.04 24.67
C ALA A 126 23.09 -9.36 25.43
N SER A 127 22.24 -10.24 24.87
CA SER A 127 21.99 -11.57 25.44
C SER A 127 23.25 -12.41 25.53
N ALA A 128 24.09 -12.43 24.50
CA ALA A 128 25.37 -13.16 24.52
C ALA A 128 26.31 -12.59 25.59
N ALA A 129 26.38 -11.30 25.78
CA ALA A 129 27.17 -10.65 26.83
C ALA A 129 26.68 -11.01 28.24
N LEU A 130 25.38 -10.95 28.46
CA LEU A 130 24.73 -11.31 29.74
C LEU A 130 24.93 -12.80 30.06
N THR A 131 24.82 -13.69 29.10
CA THR A 131 25.07 -15.12 29.28
C THR A 131 26.55 -15.39 29.66
N GLY A 132 27.47 -14.64 29.05
CA GLY A 132 28.90 -14.72 29.42
C GLY A 132 29.20 -14.21 30.83
N GLU A 133 28.50 -13.19 31.29
CA GLU A 133 28.56 -12.70 32.68
C GLU A 133 27.96 -13.72 33.66
N LEU A 134 26.79 -14.24 33.35
CA LEU A 134 26.11 -15.25 34.18
C LEU A 134 26.93 -16.55 34.30
N ALA A 135 27.64 -16.96 33.24
CA ALA A 135 28.58 -18.09 33.30
C ALA A 135 29.67 -17.88 34.36
N ARG A 136 30.30 -16.68 34.35
CA ARG A 136 31.33 -16.31 35.32
C ARG A 136 30.80 -16.28 36.77
N GLU A 137 29.62 -15.73 36.97
CA GLU A 137 28.97 -15.71 38.29
C GLU A 137 28.57 -17.09 38.77
N THR A 138 28.15 -17.97 37.85
CA THR A 138 27.83 -19.38 38.17
C THR A 138 29.10 -20.14 38.58
N ASP A 139 30.21 -19.98 37.90
CA ASP A 139 31.52 -20.59 38.24
C ASP A 139 31.99 -20.09 39.60
N HIS A 140 31.89 -18.78 39.88
CA HIS A 140 32.22 -18.21 41.19
C HIS A 140 31.31 -18.74 42.30
N GLY A 141 30.02 -18.92 42.01
CA GLY A 141 29.06 -19.56 42.92
C GLY A 141 29.44 -21.01 43.27
N LEU A 142 29.82 -21.78 42.27
CA LEU A 142 30.32 -23.17 42.44
C LEU A 142 31.56 -23.23 43.33
N ASP A 143 32.58 -22.39 43.08
CA ASP A 143 33.78 -22.30 43.93
C ASP A 143 33.43 -21.93 45.38
N THR A 144 32.46 -21.04 45.57
CA THR A 144 31.99 -20.65 46.90
C THR A 144 31.29 -21.79 47.62
N VAL A 145 30.47 -22.59 46.92
CA VAL A 145 29.80 -23.77 47.51
C VAL A 145 30.82 -24.83 47.89
N VAL A 146 31.86 -25.07 47.06
CA VAL A 146 32.95 -26.01 47.40
C VAL A 146 33.61 -25.59 48.70
N ARG A 147 33.99 -24.32 48.86
CA ARG A 147 34.56 -23.81 50.11
C ARG A 147 33.64 -23.94 51.34
N ILE A 148 32.32 -23.78 51.15
CA ILE A 148 31.32 -24.00 52.18
C ILE A 148 31.26 -25.46 52.62
N VAL A 149 31.27 -26.39 51.65
CA VAL A 149 31.28 -27.86 51.94
C VAL A 149 32.55 -28.23 52.72
N ASP A 150 33.69 -27.73 52.34
CA ASP A 150 34.97 -27.96 53.06
C ASP A 150 34.89 -27.41 54.50
N ALA A 151 34.39 -26.21 54.70
CA ALA A 151 34.22 -25.60 56.01
C ALA A 151 33.26 -26.39 56.92
N ILE A 152 32.18 -26.92 56.36
CA ILE A 152 31.21 -27.79 57.06
C ILE A 152 31.90 -29.11 57.44
N GLY A 153 32.72 -29.68 56.55
CA GLY A 153 33.51 -30.89 56.85
C GLY A 153 34.41 -30.70 58.07
N VAL A 154 35.16 -29.58 58.11
CA VAL A 154 36.01 -29.21 59.25
C VAL A 154 35.16 -29.04 60.54
N LEU A 155 34.00 -28.38 60.46
CA LEU A 155 33.08 -28.21 61.61
C LEU A 155 32.59 -29.57 62.11
N HIS A 156 32.21 -30.48 61.23
CA HIS A 156 31.77 -31.84 61.58
C HIS A 156 32.88 -32.62 62.34
N ASP A 157 34.12 -32.56 61.86
CA ASP A 157 35.27 -33.22 62.46
C ASP A 157 35.58 -32.61 63.84
N HIS A 158 35.56 -31.27 63.97
CA HIS A 158 35.75 -30.64 65.27
C HIS A 158 34.65 -31.03 66.27
N ALA A 159 33.41 -31.08 65.83
CA ALA A 159 32.28 -31.52 66.70
C ALA A 159 32.46 -33.00 67.13
N ALA A 160 33.00 -33.86 66.24
CA ALA A 160 33.31 -35.24 66.58
C ALA A 160 34.42 -35.31 67.63
N GLN A 161 35.51 -34.54 67.45
CA GLN A 161 36.62 -34.48 68.44
C GLN A 161 36.16 -33.98 69.81
N VAL A 162 35.29 -32.94 69.83
CA VAL A 162 34.71 -32.44 71.09
C VAL A 162 33.86 -33.52 71.77
N ALA A 163 33.05 -34.27 71.01
CA ALA A 163 32.25 -35.37 71.56
C ALA A 163 33.16 -36.48 72.16
N ASP A 164 34.25 -36.82 71.54
CA ASP A 164 35.22 -37.82 72.06
C ASP A 164 35.91 -37.31 73.32
N LEU A 165 36.31 -36.04 73.36
CA LEU A 165 36.90 -35.42 74.55
C LEU A 165 35.91 -35.45 75.75
N ILE A 166 34.65 -35.09 75.49
CA ILE A 166 33.58 -35.14 76.50
C ILE A 166 33.44 -36.59 77.05
N ALA A 167 33.35 -37.56 76.15
CA ALA A 167 33.24 -38.97 76.51
C ALA A 167 34.43 -39.43 77.37
N GLY A 168 35.62 -39.03 77.02
CA GLY A 168 36.88 -39.31 77.74
C GLY A 168 36.82 -38.68 79.18
N LEU A 169 36.47 -37.41 79.29
CA LEU A 169 36.34 -36.70 80.58
C LEU A 169 35.35 -37.38 81.51
N VAL A 170 34.20 -37.74 80.98
CA VAL A 170 33.13 -38.43 81.80
C VAL A 170 33.60 -39.80 82.20
N ALA A 171 34.13 -40.62 81.32
CA ALA A 171 34.50 -42.01 81.53
C ALA A 171 35.68 -42.16 82.49
N ASN A 172 36.73 -41.33 82.27
CA ASN A 172 37.95 -41.49 83.03
C ASN A 172 38.13 -40.55 84.18
N GLU A 173 38.13 -39.22 83.88
CA GLU A 173 38.52 -38.24 84.91
C GLU A 173 37.48 -38.09 86.01
N LEU A 174 36.21 -37.83 85.62
CA LEU A 174 35.13 -37.64 86.64
C LEU A 174 34.85 -38.92 87.38
N THR A 175 34.96 -40.09 86.78
CA THR A 175 34.78 -41.37 87.44
C THR A 175 35.94 -41.65 88.41
N SER A 176 37.15 -41.33 88.04
CA SER A 176 38.31 -41.44 88.92
C SER A 176 38.23 -40.51 90.10
N ILE A 177 37.94 -39.22 89.88
CA ILE A 177 37.77 -38.22 90.97
C ILE A 177 36.61 -38.64 91.89
N GLY A 178 35.49 -39.13 91.33
CA GLY A 178 34.36 -39.65 92.11
C GLY A 178 34.75 -40.85 93.04
N SER A 179 35.58 -41.75 92.47
CA SER A 179 36.12 -42.92 93.24
C SER A 179 37.07 -42.43 94.36
N ILE A 180 37.91 -41.47 94.11
CA ILE A 180 38.81 -40.88 95.10
C ILE A 180 37.98 -40.17 96.17
N SER A 181 36.99 -39.38 95.78
CA SER A 181 36.13 -38.74 96.74
C SER A 181 35.35 -39.70 97.67
N SER A 182 34.90 -40.85 97.12
CA SER A 182 34.22 -41.89 97.92
C SER A 182 35.15 -42.56 98.89
N VAL A 183 36.43 -42.77 98.51
CA VAL A 183 37.46 -43.31 99.42
C VAL A 183 37.80 -42.29 100.52
N ILE A 184 37.92 -41.01 100.19
CA ILE A 184 38.15 -39.95 101.18
C ILE A 184 36.96 -39.91 102.18
N GLU A 185 35.74 -39.99 101.71
CA GLU A 185 34.51 -40.02 102.51
C GLU A 185 34.50 -41.22 103.47
N ALA A 186 34.86 -42.38 102.98
CA ALA A 186 35.03 -43.61 103.73
C ALA A 186 36.07 -43.50 104.84
N VAL A 187 37.26 -42.92 104.47
CA VAL A 187 38.34 -42.71 105.42
C VAL A 187 37.96 -41.66 106.50
N ALA A 188 37.29 -40.58 106.07
CA ALA A 188 36.80 -39.52 106.96
C ALA A 188 35.74 -40.10 107.96
N SER A 189 34.82 -40.93 107.44
CA SER A 189 33.80 -41.59 108.30
C SER A 189 34.46 -42.58 109.25
N GLN A 190 35.45 -43.34 108.87
CA GLN A 190 36.19 -44.26 109.68
C GLN A 190 37.03 -43.51 110.77
N THR A 191 37.70 -42.39 110.34
CA THR A 191 38.46 -41.50 111.22
C THR A 191 37.55 -40.90 112.29
N LYS A 192 36.33 -40.48 111.91
CA LYS A 192 35.30 -39.96 112.83
C LYS A 192 34.90 -41.01 113.88
N LEU A 193 34.71 -42.22 113.43
CA LEU A 193 34.42 -43.38 114.36
C LEU A 193 35.61 -43.63 115.28
N LEU A 194 36.84 -43.63 114.74
CA LEU A 194 38.05 -43.80 115.56
C LEU A 194 38.24 -42.67 116.56
N ALA A 195 38.03 -41.43 116.14
CA ALA A 195 38.03 -40.24 117.01
C ALA A 195 36.95 -40.34 118.14
N LEU A 196 35.76 -40.77 117.79
CA LEU A 196 34.69 -40.98 118.76
C LEU A 196 35.08 -42.07 119.78
N ASN A 197 35.61 -43.20 119.30
CA ASN A 197 36.09 -44.24 120.16
C ASN A 197 37.22 -43.77 121.07
N ALA A 198 38.20 -42.99 120.54
CA ALA A 198 39.30 -42.40 121.32
C ALA A 198 38.76 -41.36 122.34
N ALA A 199 37.78 -40.54 121.97
CA ALA A 199 37.15 -39.63 122.90
C ALA A 199 36.39 -40.31 124.06
N ILE A 200 35.75 -41.46 123.71
CA ILE A 200 35.05 -42.30 124.71
C ILE A 200 36.11 -42.89 125.68
N GLU A 201 37.20 -43.46 125.19
CA GLU A 201 38.22 -44.05 126.00
C GLU A 201 39.03 -42.99 126.82
N ALA A 202 39.29 -41.82 126.23
CA ALA A 202 39.87 -40.67 126.92
C ALA A 202 38.95 -40.17 128.09
N ALA A 203 37.62 -40.12 127.90
CA ALA A 203 36.68 -39.87 128.91
C ALA A 203 36.67 -40.95 130.06
N ARG A 204 36.86 -42.17 129.70
CA ARG A 204 36.97 -43.34 130.57
C ARG A 204 38.24 -43.31 131.47
N ALA A 205 39.30 -42.70 130.98
CA ALA A 205 40.55 -42.53 131.71
C ALA A 205 40.55 -41.35 132.72
N GLY A 206 39.45 -40.58 132.77
CA GLY A 206 39.33 -39.55 133.74
C GLY A 206 40.30 -38.40 133.60
N GLU A 207 40.87 -37.89 134.70
CA GLU A 207 41.81 -36.75 134.68
C GLU A 207 43.07 -36.98 133.80
N HIS A 208 43.51 -38.25 133.74
CA HIS A 208 44.71 -38.65 132.92
C HIS A 208 44.41 -38.62 131.39
N GLY A 209 43.19 -38.69 130.99
CA GLY A 209 42.75 -38.71 129.59
C GLY A 209 42.45 -37.34 128.97
N ARG A 210 42.47 -36.25 129.75
CA ARG A 210 42.02 -34.92 129.26
C ARG A 210 42.75 -34.39 127.97
N GLY A 211 44.08 -34.59 127.91
CA GLY A 211 44.85 -34.19 126.74
C GLY A 211 44.51 -35.04 125.48
N PHE A 212 44.21 -36.35 125.72
CA PHE A 212 43.81 -37.24 124.64
C PHE A 212 42.40 -36.98 124.13
N ALA A 213 41.46 -36.54 125.06
CA ALA A 213 40.11 -36.18 124.67
C ALA A 213 40.05 -34.97 123.75
N VAL A 214 40.88 -33.91 124.01
CA VAL A 214 41.00 -32.73 123.16
C VAL A 214 41.53 -33.09 121.71
N VAL A 215 42.52 -33.99 121.65
CA VAL A 215 43.05 -34.48 120.38
C VAL A 215 41.99 -35.31 119.67
N ALA A 216 41.26 -36.15 120.36
CA ALA A 216 40.19 -36.97 119.80
C ALA A 216 39.05 -36.09 119.23
N ASP A 217 38.61 -35.09 120.00
CA ASP A 217 37.60 -34.14 119.51
C ASP A 217 38.11 -33.37 118.28
N GLU A 218 39.39 -32.93 118.24
CA GLU A 218 39.95 -32.18 117.08
C GLU A 218 40.05 -33.09 115.86
N VAL A 219 40.49 -34.40 116.06
CA VAL A 219 40.51 -35.39 114.98
C VAL A 219 39.06 -35.67 114.49
N GLY A 220 38.09 -35.75 115.40
CA GLY A 220 36.69 -35.93 115.10
C GLY A 220 36.13 -34.70 114.26
N ARG A 221 36.49 -33.48 114.65
CA ARG A 221 36.11 -32.27 113.95
C ARG A 221 36.74 -32.23 112.53
N LEU A 222 38.04 -32.57 112.41
CA LEU A 222 38.74 -32.66 111.12
C LEU A 222 38.10 -33.73 110.25
N ALA A 223 37.72 -34.87 110.78
CA ALA A 223 37.02 -35.96 110.07
C ALA A 223 35.62 -35.48 109.56
N VAL A 224 34.86 -34.75 110.31
CA VAL A 224 33.58 -34.17 109.88
C VAL A 224 33.80 -33.13 108.80
N GLU A 225 34.79 -32.29 108.99
CA GLU A 225 35.14 -31.28 107.98
C GLU A 225 35.62 -31.91 106.64
N THR A 226 36.44 -32.99 106.73
CA THR A 226 36.88 -33.78 105.54
C THR A 226 35.71 -34.44 104.84
N SER A 227 34.77 -35.02 105.60
CA SER A 227 33.52 -35.61 105.09
C SER A 227 32.68 -34.55 104.36
N THR A 228 32.55 -33.35 104.96
CA THR A 228 31.77 -32.23 104.34
C THR A 228 32.44 -31.80 103.06
N GLN A 229 33.77 -31.66 103.04
CA GLN A 229 34.52 -31.29 101.84
C GLN A 229 34.39 -32.37 100.75
N SER A 230 34.47 -33.64 101.09
CA SER A 230 34.26 -34.77 100.16
C SER A 230 32.85 -34.77 99.56
N ALA A 231 31.82 -34.50 100.41
CA ALA A 231 30.45 -34.34 99.87
C ALA A 231 30.34 -33.19 98.91
N GLN A 232 31.03 -32.02 99.15
CA GLN A 232 31.09 -30.90 98.17
C GLN A 232 31.75 -31.30 96.85
N ILE A 233 32.88 -32.04 96.95
CA ILE A 233 33.53 -32.54 95.74
C ILE A 233 32.60 -33.44 94.92
N THR A 234 31.88 -34.37 95.60
CA THR A 234 30.90 -35.25 94.98
C THR A 234 29.77 -34.47 94.31
N GLN A 235 29.29 -33.38 94.95
CA GLN A 235 28.27 -32.50 94.37
C GLN A 235 28.81 -31.75 93.14
N THR A 236 30.02 -31.26 93.24
CA THR A 236 30.70 -30.57 92.11
C THR A 236 30.85 -31.53 90.89
N ILE A 237 31.25 -32.76 91.17
CA ILE A 237 31.34 -33.81 90.10
C ILE A 237 29.98 -34.06 89.44
N GLN A 238 28.90 -34.16 90.23
CA GLN A 238 27.56 -34.31 89.68
C GLN A 238 27.14 -33.13 88.82
N GLN A 239 27.40 -31.93 89.30
CA GLN A 239 27.10 -30.70 88.50
C GLN A 239 27.94 -30.66 87.17
N THR A 240 29.23 -30.96 87.26
CA THR A 240 30.11 -31.03 86.07
C THR A 240 29.64 -32.13 85.11
N ARG A 241 29.21 -33.29 85.61
CA ARG A 241 28.65 -34.34 84.76
C ARG A 241 27.41 -33.91 84.02
N SER A 242 26.47 -33.19 84.69
CA SER A 242 25.26 -32.65 84.07
C SER A 242 25.60 -31.62 82.98
N GLN A 243 26.62 -30.77 83.25
CA GLN A 243 27.07 -29.79 82.27
C GLN A 243 27.71 -30.49 81.04
N LEU A 244 28.50 -31.54 81.20
CA LEU A 244 29.05 -32.32 80.13
C LEU A 244 28.02 -33.09 79.30
N GLU A 245 26.93 -33.58 79.96
CA GLU A 245 25.80 -34.19 79.29
C GLU A 245 25.08 -33.17 78.39
N SER A 246 24.82 -31.95 78.86
CA SER A 246 24.27 -30.86 78.05
C SER A 246 25.18 -30.48 76.94
N LEU A 247 26.51 -30.40 77.17
CA LEU A 247 27.45 -30.11 76.11
C LEU A 247 27.52 -31.20 75.02
N LYS A 248 27.38 -32.48 75.41
CA LYS A 248 27.24 -33.63 74.49
C LYS A 248 26.00 -33.47 73.60
N GLU A 249 24.83 -33.10 74.14
CA GLU A 249 23.62 -32.85 73.35
C GLU A 249 23.82 -31.71 72.37
N ILE A 250 24.44 -30.59 72.77
CA ILE A 250 24.74 -29.45 71.91
C ILE A 250 25.68 -29.89 70.76
N THR A 251 26.72 -30.68 71.10
CA THR A 251 27.70 -31.19 70.12
C THR A 251 27.04 -32.13 69.13
N GLN A 252 26.16 -33.01 69.57
CA GLN A 252 25.37 -33.89 68.72
C GLN A 252 24.47 -33.09 67.77
N SER A 253 23.73 -32.10 68.30
CA SER A 253 22.90 -31.19 67.48
C SER A 253 23.75 -30.43 66.45
N ALA A 254 24.96 -29.98 66.83
CA ALA A 254 25.87 -29.30 65.90
C ALA A 254 26.32 -30.23 64.74
N ARG A 255 26.57 -31.51 65.02
CA ARG A 255 26.89 -32.51 63.96
C ARG A 255 25.73 -32.73 63.01
N GLU A 256 24.50 -32.91 63.56
CA GLU A 256 23.29 -33.10 62.74
C GLU A 256 23.05 -31.90 61.85
N ARG A 257 23.21 -30.66 62.37
CA ARG A 257 23.09 -29.43 61.61
C ARG A 257 24.21 -29.33 60.53
N ALA A 258 25.40 -29.70 60.84
CA ALA A 258 26.52 -29.74 59.86
C ALA A 258 26.19 -30.71 58.71
N GLN A 259 25.69 -31.91 59.01
CA GLN A 259 25.23 -32.87 57.98
C GLN A 259 24.11 -32.32 57.11
N GLN A 260 23.10 -31.69 57.73
CA GLN A 260 22.01 -31.08 56.96
C GLN A 260 22.54 -29.93 56.06
N SER A 261 23.40 -29.07 56.59
CA SER A 261 23.99 -27.97 55.84
C SER A 261 24.87 -28.48 54.68
N ALA A 262 25.55 -29.60 54.83
CA ALA A 262 26.30 -30.25 53.75
C ALA A 262 25.35 -30.75 52.63
N ALA A 263 24.23 -31.38 52.97
CA ALA A 263 23.23 -31.80 52.00
C ALA A 263 22.57 -30.62 51.27
N ASP A 264 22.30 -29.52 51.98
CA ASP A 264 21.77 -28.30 51.41
C ASP A 264 22.79 -27.65 50.45
N ALA A 265 24.07 -27.61 50.80
CA ALA A 265 25.14 -27.13 49.95
C ALA A 265 25.34 -27.98 48.67
N ASP A 266 25.26 -29.31 48.79
CA ASP A 266 25.27 -30.20 47.63
C ASP A 266 24.08 -29.97 46.71
N SER A 267 22.89 -29.72 47.24
CA SER A 267 21.73 -29.35 46.47
C SER A 267 21.89 -28.00 45.75
N GLY A 268 22.51 -27.02 46.43
CA GLY A 268 22.89 -25.73 45.87
C GLY A 268 23.93 -25.90 44.73
N ARG A 269 24.94 -26.76 44.89
CA ARG A 269 25.91 -27.10 43.86
C ARG A 269 25.22 -27.67 42.61
N ALA A 270 24.37 -28.67 42.78
CA ALA A 270 23.61 -29.27 41.68
C ALA A 270 22.71 -28.24 40.94
N ALA A 271 22.15 -27.28 41.68
CA ALA A 271 21.35 -26.20 41.08
C ALA A 271 22.23 -25.25 40.22
N LEU A 272 23.42 -24.86 40.71
CA LEU A 272 24.35 -24.02 39.99
C LEU A 272 24.94 -24.75 38.74
N GLU A 273 25.23 -26.06 38.84
CA GLU A 273 25.63 -26.84 37.68
C GLU A 273 24.56 -26.88 36.58
N ARG A 274 23.28 -27.02 36.96
CA ARG A 274 22.16 -26.90 36.00
C ARG A 274 22.09 -25.52 35.39
N ILE A 275 22.23 -24.44 36.17
CA ILE A 275 22.26 -23.07 35.66
C ILE A 275 23.39 -22.89 34.65
N GLY A 276 24.61 -23.35 34.97
CA GLY A 276 25.76 -23.31 34.06
C GLY A 276 25.48 -24.02 32.74
N SER A 277 24.84 -25.19 32.78
CA SER A 277 24.44 -25.92 31.58
C SER A 277 23.40 -25.11 30.73
N LEU A 278 22.41 -24.51 31.35
CA LEU A 278 21.40 -23.68 30.66
C LEU A 278 22.03 -22.42 30.05
N VAL A 279 22.95 -21.79 30.76
CA VAL A 279 23.71 -20.63 30.28
C VAL A 279 24.53 -21.01 29.05
N GLY A 280 25.25 -22.11 29.10
CA GLY A 280 26.03 -22.64 27.94
C GLY A 280 25.13 -22.93 26.75
N ALA A 281 23.97 -23.55 26.98
CA ALA A 281 22.99 -23.81 25.92
C ALA A 281 22.35 -22.54 25.32
N SER A 282 22.36 -21.39 26.02
CA SER A 282 21.80 -20.13 25.55
C SER A 282 22.78 -19.26 24.73
N THR A 283 24.09 -19.48 24.88
CA THR A 283 25.12 -18.66 24.24
C THR A 283 25.18 -18.90 22.72
N GLU A 284 25.09 -20.13 22.27
CA GLU A 284 25.12 -20.49 20.85
C GLU A 284 23.90 -19.93 20.08
N PRO A 285 22.65 -20.11 20.56
CA PRO A 285 21.50 -19.51 19.93
C PRO A 285 21.58 -17.96 19.83
N ALA A 286 22.04 -17.28 20.87
CA ALA A 286 22.20 -15.82 20.85
C ALA A 286 23.18 -15.37 19.77
N THR A 287 24.33 -16.03 19.67
CA THR A 287 25.33 -15.73 18.63
C THR A 287 24.79 -16.02 17.23
N ARG A 288 24.04 -17.12 17.06
CA ARG A 288 23.43 -17.47 15.79
C ARG A 288 22.36 -16.45 15.37
N ILE A 289 21.53 -15.97 16.31
CA ILE A 289 20.53 -14.94 16.04
C ILE A 289 21.21 -13.64 15.59
N ALA A 290 22.30 -13.23 16.23
CA ALA A 290 23.07 -12.06 15.81
C ALA A 290 23.61 -12.21 14.37
N GLY A 291 24.13 -13.39 14.02
CA GLY A 291 24.60 -13.72 12.66
C GLY A 291 23.46 -13.69 11.62
N LEU A 292 22.30 -14.24 11.95
CA LEU A 292 21.13 -14.21 11.08
C LEU A 292 20.63 -12.78 10.85
N ALA A 293 20.60 -11.94 11.90
CA ALA A 293 20.22 -10.54 11.78
C ALA A 293 21.21 -9.75 10.89
N ALA A 294 22.50 -10.02 10.98
CA ALA A 294 23.51 -9.42 10.09
C ALA A 294 23.32 -9.85 8.62
N SER A 295 23.00 -11.13 8.37
CA SER A 295 22.65 -11.60 7.01
C SER A 295 21.39 -10.94 6.49
N GLN A 296 20.36 -10.79 7.33
CA GLN A 296 19.12 -10.13 6.98
C GLN A 296 19.34 -8.66 6.58
N LEU A 297 20.23 -7.93 7.25
CA LEU A 297 20.61 -6.56 6.87
C LEU A 297 21.20 -6.51 5.45
N THR A 298 22.06 -7.47 5.11
CA THR A 298 22.63 -7.57 3.76
C THR A 298 21.55 -7.83 2.70
N ASP A 299 20.59 -8.72 3.00
CA ASP A 299 19.47 -9.02 2.10
C ASP A 299 18.57 -7.81 1.91
N VAL A 300 18.26 -7.09 2.99
CA VAL A 300 17.47 -5.84 2.98
C VAL A 300 18.14 -4.77 2.13
N ASP A 301 19.47 -4.60 2.23
CA ASP A 301 20.23 -3.68 1.37
C ASP A 301 20.11 -4.07 -0.11
N GLY A 302 20.18 -5.38 -0.40
CA GLY A 302 19.97 -5.89 -1.75
C GLY A 302 18.56 -5.60 -2.29
N VAL A 303 17.53 -5.74 -1.45
CA VAL A 303 16.15 -5.38 -1.80
C VAL A 303 16.01 -3.87 -2.03
N ALA A 304 16.60 -3.03 -1.17
CA ALA A 304 16.57 -1.58 -1.32
C ALA A 304 17.16 -1.09 -2.65
N VAL A 305 18.25 -1.73 -3.11
CA VAL A 305 18.86 -1.45 -4.42
C VAL A 305 17.90 -1.82 -5.56
N ARG A 306 17.25 -2.99 -5.47
CA ARG A 306 16.28 -3.43 -6.49
C ARG A 306 15.05 -2.54 -6.55
N VAL A 307 14.51 -2.13 -5.41
CA VAL A 307 13.38 -1.19 -5.34
C VAL A 307 13.72 0.11 -6.06
N ARG A 308 14.88 0.69 -5.81
CA ARG A 308 15.34 1.90 -6.52
C ARG A 308 15.41 1.69 -8.03
N SER A 309 15.96 0.56 -8.48
CA SER A 309 16.03 0.24 -9.91
C SER A 309 14.65 0.13 -10.56
N VAL A 310 13.64 -0.40 -9.83
CA VAL A 310 12.26 -0.49 -10.34
C VAL A 310 11.59 0.90 -10.36
N VAL A 311 11.88 1.77 -9.38
CA VAL A 311 11.42 3.17 -9.39
C VAL A 311 11.97 3.91 -10.60
N ASP A 312 13.27 3.77 -10.90
CA ASP A 312 13.91 4.39 -12.05
C ASP A 312 13.29 3.89 -13.37
N ALA A 313 13.07 2.58 -13.49
CA ALA A 313 12.38 1.98 -14.64
C ALA A 313 10.93 2.47 -14.79
N GLY A 314 10.21 2.65 -13.68
CA GLY A 314 8.87 3.22 -13.67
C GLY A 314 8.83 4.65 -14.22
N ALA A 315 9.78 5.50 -13.82
CA ALA A 315 9.91 6.85 -14.33
C ALA A 315 10.24 6.88 -15.84
N GLU A 316 10.98 5.90 -16.33
CA GLU A 316 11.26 5.74 -17.76
C GLU A 316 10.00 5.31 -18.54
N ILE A 317 9.24 4.36 -18.00
CA ILE A 317 7.95 3.95 -18.58
C ILE A 317 6.99 5.15 -18.68
N GLU A 318 6.87 5.96 -17.63
CA GLU A 318 6.02 7.16 -17.64
C GLU A 318 6.44 8.14 -18.75
N ARG A 319 7.74 8.36 -18.92
CA ARG A 319 8.27 9.25 -19.96
C ARG A 319 7.97 8.73 -21.37
N HIS A 320 8.14 7.42 -21.59
CA HIS A 320 7.81 6.78 -22.87
C HIS A 320 6.30 6.82 -23.13
N THR A 321 5.49 6.58 -22.12
CA THR A 321 4.02 6.62 -22.22
C THR A 321 3.55 8.01 -22.64
N LYS A 322 4.09 9.09 -22.06
CA LYS A 322 3.79 10.47 -22.46
C LYS A 322 4.22 10.76 -23.92
N ALA A 323 5.38 10.26 -24.35
CA ALA A 323 5.84 10.43 -25.72
C ALA A 323 4.94 9.68 -26.72
N VAL A 324 4.51 8.46 -26.38
CA VAL A 324 3.57 7.70 -27.22
C VAL A 324 2.22 8.42 -27.28
N ALA A 325 1.70 8.93 -26.15
CA ALA A 325 0.46 9.71 -26.12
C ALA A 325 0.51 10.92 -27.07
N ALA A 326 1.62 11.65 -27.08
CA ALA A 326 1.81 12.79 -27.97
C ALA A 326 1.84 12.37 -29.46
N ASN A 327 2.51 11.25 -29.78
CA ASN A 327 2.56 10.71 -31.14
C ASN A 327 1.17 10.24 -31.61
N GLU A 328 0.39 9.59 -30.73
CA GLU A 328 -0.97 9.15 -31.07
C GLU A 328 -1.90 10.33 -31.32
N LEU A 329 -1.77 11.41 -30.55
CA LEU A 329 -2.52 12.65 -30.80
C LEU A 329 -2.16 13.24 -32.18
N ALA A 330 -0.87 13.35 -32.50
CA ALA A 330 -0.43 13.84 -33.80
C ALA A 330 -0.88 12.94 -34.98
N LEU A 331 -0.92 11.63 -34.77
CA LEU A 331 -1.46 10.68 -35.76
C LEU A 331 -2.97 10.85 -35.92
N ALA A 332 -3.71 11.06 -34.86
CA ALA A 332 -5.16 11.35 -34.91
C ALA A 332 -5.40 12.64 -35.73
N ASP A 333 -4.70 13.73 -35.40
CA ASP A 333 -4.82 15.01 -36.12
C ASP A 333 -4.47 14.86 -37.60
N GLY A 334 -3.40 14.11 -37.94
CA GLY A 334 -3.02 13.83 -39.32
C GLY A 334 -4.07 13.03 -40.09
N THR A 335 -4.70 12.03 -39.43
CA THR A 335 -5.77 11.24 -40.06
C THR A 335 -7.08 12.02 -40.19
N GLU A 336 -7.37 12.93 -39.27
CA GLU A 336 -8.51 13.85 -39.38
C GLU A 336 -8.32 14.79 -40.60
N LEU A 337 -7.15 15.40 -40.73
CA LEU A 337 -6.83 16.29 -41.87
C LEU A 337 -6.89 15.54 -43.22
N ALA A 338 -6.33 14.32 -43.29
CA ALA A 338 -6.42 13.49 -44.47
C ALA A 338 -7.88 13.15 -44.82
N SER A 339 -8.69 12.78 -43.83
CA SER A 339 -10.12 12.49 -44.00
C SER A 339 -10.90 13.71 -44.51
N MET A 340 -10.63 14.92 -43.98
CA MET A 340 -11.23 16.17 -44.45
C MET A 340 -10.84 16.50 -45.87
N THR A 341 -9.57 16.26 -46.26
CA THR A 341 -9.07 16.46 -47.61
C THR A 341 -9.78 15.54 -48.62
N ILE A 342 -9.95 14.26 -48.24
CA ILE A 342 -10.67 13.28 -49.07
C ILE A 342 -12.15 13.69 -49.22
N ALA A 343 -12.76 14.15 -48.13
CA ALA A 343 -14.15 14.58 -48.10
C ALA A 343 -14.45 15.87 -48.91
N ALA A 344 -13.42 16.57 -49.38
CA ALA A 344 -13.59 17.65 -50.36
C ALA A 344 -14.00 17.14 -51.79
N PHE A 345 -13.93 15.82 -51.99
CA PHE A 345 -14.36 15.16 -53.23
C PHE A 345 -15.58 14.28 -52.92
N ASP A 346 -16.70 14.57 -53.56
CA ASP A 346 -17.87 13.67 -53.52
C ASP A 346 -17.60 12.54 -54.50
N THR A 347 -17.28 11.37 -53.92
CA THR A 347 -17.01 10.13 -54.69
C THR A 347 -18.24 9.23 -54.78
N GLY A 348 -19.37 9.62 -54.23
CA GLY A 348 -20.56 8.78 -54.08
C GLY A 348 -20.39 7.68 -53.04
N GLY A 349 -19.35 7.76 -52.19
CA GLY A 349 -19.00 6.76 -51.22
C GLY A 349 -19.86 6.80 -49.94
N VAL A 350 -19.45 5.97 -48.96
CA VAL A 350 -20.16 5.89 -47.66
C VAL A 350 -20.11 7.21 -46.91
N ILE A 351 -18.96 7.90 -46.92
CA ILE A 351 -18.79 9.18 -46.20
C ILE A 351 -19.74 10.24 -46.80
N ASP A 352 -19.89 10.31 -48.11
CA ASP A 352 -20.77 11.26 -48.79
C ASP A 352 -22.23 11.02 -48.43
N ARG A 353 -22.67 9.75 -48.41
CA ARG A 353 -24.00 9.36 -47.96
C ARG A 353 -24.25 9.72 -46.47
N LEU A 354 -23.28 9.41 -45.60
CA LEU A 354 -23.42 9.73 -44.18
C LEU A 354 -23.41 11.25 -43.95
N HIS A 355 -22.62 12.00 -44.72
CA HIS A 355 -22.63 13.46 -44.66
C HIS A 355 -23.99 14.03 -45.03
N ALA A 356 -24.60 13.58 -46.13
CA ALA A 356 -25.93 14.01 -46.53
C ALA A 356 -26.94 13.72 -45.39
N ARG A 357 -26.85 12.55 -44.79
CA ARG A 357 -27.75 12.12 -43.70
C ARG A 357 -27.56 12.96 -42.43
N VAL A 358 -26.34 13.28 -42.02
CA VAL A 358 -26.10 14.12 -40.83
C VAL A 358 -26.49 15.57 -41.08
N ALA A 359 -26.31 16.08 -42.29
CA ALA A 359 -26.74 17.42 -42.66
C ALA A 359 -28.27 17.55 -42.64
N GLU A 360 -29.01 16.59 -43.22
CA GLU A 360 -30.48 16.52 -43.10
C GLU A 360 -30.93 16.47 -41.64
N LEU A 361 -30.28 15.70 -40.79
CA LEU A 361 -30.59 15.66 -39.36
C LEU A 361 -30.29 16.99 -38.69
N ALA A 362 -29.19 17.67 -39.02
CA ALA A 362 -28.85 18.98 -38.47
C ALA A 362 -29.94 20.03 -38.81
N ASP A 363 -30.41 20.04 -40.06
CA ASP A 363 -31.50 20.91 -40.47
C ASP A 363 -32.83 20.57 -39.77
N SER A 364 -33.12 19.28 -39.57
CA SER A 364 -34.31 18.83 -38.82
C SER A 364 -34.25 19.26 -37.35
N LEU A 365 -33.11 19.09 -36.69
CA LEU A 365 -32.93 19.50 -35.28
C LEU A 365 -32.91 21.03 -35.13
N ALA A 366 -32.35 21.76 -36.10
CA ALA A 366 -32.45 23.21 -36.14
C ALA A 366 -33.93 23.64 -36.22
N SER A 367 -34.71 23.00 -37.08
CA SER A 367 -36.14 23.28 -37.21
C SER A 367 -36.91 23.05 -35.91
N VAL A 368 -36.61 21.98 -35.16
CA VAL A 368 -37.21 21.73 -33.83
C VAL A 368 -36.92 22.87 -32.84
N LEU A 369 -35.67 23.36 -32.81
CA LEU A 369 -35.26 24.47 -31.94
C LEU A 369 -35.93 25.78 -32.39
N GLU A 370 -35.95 26.06 -33.69
CA GLU A 370 -36.54 27.25 -34.27
C GLU A 370 -38.04 27.29 -34.10
N GLU A 371 -38.75 26.16 -34.22
CA GLU A 371 -40.19 26.07 -33.92
C GLU A 371 -40.49 26.35 -32.45
N ALA A 372 -39.65 25.86 -31.53
CA ALA A 372 -39.78 26.15 -30.10
C ALA A 372 -39.61 27.66 -29.80
N ILE A 373 -38.66 28.31 -30.50
CA ILE A 373 -38.43 29.75 -30.42
C ILE A 373 -39.62 30.51 -31.02
N ASP A 374 -40.05 30.19 -32.23
CA ASP A 374 -41.09 30.90 -32.98
C ASP A 374 -42.46 30.73 -32.30
N SER A 375 -42.70 29.63 -31.59
CA SER A 375 -43.89 29.40 -30.78
C SER A 375 -43.84 30.08 -29.39
N GLY A 376 -42.74 30.74 -29.04
CA GLY A 376 -42.56 31.46 -27.78
C GLY A 376 -42.39 30.53 -26.55
N LYS A 377 -42.08 29.24 -26.74
CA LYS A 377 -41.80 28.31 -25.64
C LYS A 377 -40.44 28.60 -25.00
N VAL A 378 -39.49 29.06 -25.79
CA VAL A 378 -38.13 29.45 -25.39
C VAL A 378 -37.67 30.63 -26.23
N THR A 379 -36.66 31.35 -25.78
CA THR A 379 -36.00 32.43 -26.54
C THR A 379 -34.70 31.93 -27.19
N LEU A 380 -34.27 32.64 -28.24
CA LEU A 380 -32.98 32.35 -28.88
C LEU A 380 -31.80 32.49 -27.88
N GLU A 381 -31.89 33.46 -26.97
CA GLU A 381 -30.90 33.69 -25.91
C GLU A 381 -30.81 32.50 -24.98
N GLU A 382 -31.93 31.94 -24.51
CA GLU A 382 -31.98 30.75 -23.66
C GLU A 382 -31.42 29.51 -24.37
N VAL A 383 -31.68 29.33 -25.67
CA VAL A 383 -31.17 28.21 -26.47
C VAL A 383 -29.65 28.28 -26.61
N LEU A 384 -29.09 29.49 -26.69
CA LEU A 384 -27.65 29.69 -26.95
C LEU A 384 -26.85 30.03 -25.69
N ALA A 385 -27.44 30.10 -24.51
CA ALA A 385 -26.83 30.64 -23.28
C ALA A 385 -25.65 29.79 -22.75
N LEU A 386 -25.61 28.47 -22.99
CA LEU A 386 -24.65 27.52 -22.40
C LEU A 386 -24.69 27.57 -20.86
N ASP A 387 -25.92 27.68 -20.31
CA ASP A 387 -26.19 27.70 -18.88
C ASP A 387 -26.86 26.39 -18.45
N TYR A 388 -26.29 25.75 -17.43
CA TYR A 388 -26.65 24.40 -17.03
C TYR A 388 -26.89 24.31 -15.53
N GLU A 389 -28.00 23.69 -15.15
CA GLU A 389 -28.32 23.38 -13.76
C GLU A 389 -28.21 21.88 -13.52
N GLU A 390 -27.41 21.48 -12.50
CA GLU A 390 -27.29 20.07 -12.14
C GLU A 390 -28.60 19.53 -11.56
N ALA A 391 -28.94 18.31 -11.97
CA ALA A 391 -30.16 17.64 -11.55
C ALA A 391 -30.03 17.00 -10.18
N VAL A 392 -30.38 17.73 -9.13
CA VAL A 392 -30.36 17.29 -7.74
C VAL A 392 -31.70 17.60 -7.04
N GLY A 393 -32.08 16.83 -6.04
CA GLY A 393 -33.29 17.06 -5.26
C GLY A 393 -34.58 17.12 -6.11
N ALA A 394 -35.33 18.21 -6.02
CA ALA A 394 -36.59 18.36 -6.74
C ALA A 394 -36.44 18.48 -8.27
N SER A 395 -35.29 18.93 -8.78
CA SER A 395 -35.07 19.10 -10.22
C SER A 395 -34.98 17.77 -10.97
N ILE A 396 -34.67 16.65 -10.28
CA ILE A 396 -34.65 15.28 -10.83
C ILE A 396 -36.00 14.94 -11.50
N ALA A 397 -37.12 15.39 -10.93
CA ALA A 397 -38.44 15.12 -11.46
C ALA A 397 -38.65 15.66 -12.90
N ARG A 398 -37.85 16.63 -13.34
CA ARG A 398 -37.92 17.17 -14.73
C ARG A 398 -37.55 16.11 -15.78
N PHE A 399 -36.81 15.06 -15.40
CA PHE A 399 -36.41 13.98 -16.30
C PHE A 399 -37.46 12.87 -16.44
N ALA A 400 -38.51 12.86 -15.58
CA ALA A 400 -39.53 11.82 -15.59
C ALA A 400 -40.33 11.73 -16.91
N ARG A 401 -40.26 12.77 -17.76
CA ARG A 401 -40.83 12.76 -19.12
C ARG A 401 -40.05 11.92 -20.12
N LEU A 402 -38.75 11.63 -19.80
CA LEU A 402 -37.83 10.91 -20.69
C LEU A 402 -37.61 9.45 -20.25
N PHE A 403 -37.54 9.20 -18.94
CA PHE A 403 -37.29 7.89 -18.36
C PHE A 403 -37.70 7.84 -16.87
N ASP A 404 -37.81 6.63 -16.32
CA ASP A 404 -38.14 6.48 -14.89
C ASP A 404 -36.96 6.94 -14.00
N VAL A 405 -37.27 7.89 -13.12
CA VAL A 405 -36.36 8.51 -12.15
C VAL A 405 -36.58 8.02 -10.71
N SER A 406 -37.48 7.07 -10.49
CA SER A 406 -37.90 6.65 -9.14
C SER A 406 -36.75 6.08 -8.28
N ARG A 407 -35.68 5.59 -8.92
CA ARG A 407 -34.50 5.03 -8.29
C ARG A 407 -33.33 6.02 -8.16
N VAL A 408 -33.50 7.25 -8.62
CA VAL A 408 -32.45 8.27 -8.52
C VAL A 408 -32.39 8.79 -7.09
N PRO A 409 -31.21 8.79 -6.43
CA PRO A 409 -31.06 9.36 -5.10
C PRO A 409 -31.24 10.90 -5.15
N SER A 410 -31.63 11.50 -4.03
CA SER A 410 -31.80 12.96 -3.94
C SER A 410 -30.49 13.74 -4.20
N THR A 411 -29.35 13.09 -4.07
CA THR A 411 -28.03 13.65 -4.39
C THR A 411 -27.74 13.76 -5.88
N GLY A 412 -28.62 13.25 -6.75
CA GLY A 412 -28.49 13.34 -8.21
C GLY A 412 -28.04 12.04 -8.86
N PHE A 413 -27.56 12.16 -10.08
CA PHE A 413 -27.16 11.06 -10.96
C PHE A 413 -25.64 10.81 -10.89
N THR A 414 -25.22 9.61 -11.21
CA THR A 414 -23.80 9.27 -11.38
C THR A 414 -23.61 8.50 -12.71
N PRO A 415 -22.98 9.09 -13.75
CA PRO A 415 -22.44 10.47 -13.79
C PRO A 415 -23.51 11.56 -13.71
N PRO A 416 -23.13 12.81 -13.33
CA PRO A 416 -24.07 13.91 -13.17
C PRO A 416 -24.85 14.21 -14.46
N LYS A 417 -26.13 14.60 -14.31
CA LYS A 417 -26.99 15.08 -15.39
C LYS A 417 -27.36 16.53 -15.16
N TYR A 418 -27.60 17.22 -16.27
CA TYR A 418 -27.89 18.65 -16.27
C TYR A 418 -29.13 18.91 -17.08
N HIS A 419 -29.75 20.05 -16.84
CA HIS A 419 -30.80 20.59 -17.69
C HIS A 419 -30.51 22.06 -18.01
N THR A 420 -31.09 22.51 -19.11
CA THR A 420 -31.04 23.87 -19.59
C THR A 420 -32.46 24.47 -19.64
N ALA A 421 -32.58 25.76 -19.91
CA ALA A 421 -33.87 26.43 -20.02
C ALA A 421 -34.73 25.86 -21.19
N TYR A 422 -34.10 25.40 -22.27
CA TYR A 422 -34.79 24.96 -23.49
C TYR A 422 -35.09 23.45 -23.55
N ASP A 423 -34.44 22.63 -22.76
CA ASP A 423 -34.48 21.16 -22.85
C ASP A 423 -35.89 20.59 -22.94
N ALA A 424 -36.76 21.00 -22.00
CA ALA A 424 -38.10 20.44 -21.91
C ALA A 424 -39.00 20.78 -23.12
N ALA A 425 -38.63 21.77 -23.88
CA ALA A 425 -39.39 22.19 -25.07
C ALA A 425 -39.06 21.37 -26.31
N VAL A 426 -37.84 20.70 -26.34
CA VAL A 426 -37.30 20.17 -27.59
C VAL A 426 -36.80 18.70 -27.50
N ASP A 427 -36.46 18.18 -26.31
CA ASP A 427 -35.75 16.93 -26.18
C ASP A 427 -36.48 15.70 -26.72
N VAL A 428 -37.80 15.61 -26.53
CA VAL A 428 -38.59 14.49 -27.08
C VAL A 428 -38.65 14.56 -28.60
N ALA A 429 -38.91 15.76 -29.18
CA ALA A 429 -38.96 15.96 -30.62
C ALA A 429 -37.58 15.71 -31.27
N MET A 430 -36.49 16.13 -30.61
CA MET A 430 -35.13 15.81 -31.07
C MET A 430 -34.87 14.29 -31.04
N MET A 431 -35.29 13.60 -29.98
CA MET A 431 -35.13 12.14 -29.86
C MET A 431 -35.84 11.39 -31.00
N GLU A 432 -37.06 11.82 -31.36
CA GLU A 432 -37.81 11.23 -32.48
C GLU A 432 -37.09 11.38 -33.83
N GLN A 433 -36.52 12.57 -34.12
CA GLN A 433 -35.71 12.79 -35.32
C GLN A 433 -34.46 11.93 -35.36
N MET A 434 -33.76 11.82 -34.23
CA MET A 434 -32.53 11.00 -34.12
C MET A 434 -32.84 9.52 -34.26
N ASP A 435 -33.91 9.02 -33.68
CA ASP A 435 -34.33 7.61 -33.77
C ASP A 435 -34.77 7.24 -35.19
N ALA A 436 -35.38 8.18 -35.94
CA ALA A 436 -35.71 7.99 -37.35
C ALA A 436 -34.45 7.76 -38.20
N VAL A 437 -33.33 8.44 -37.88
CA VAL A 437 -32.04 8.23 -38.56
C VAL A 437 -31.47 6.86 -38.24
N LEU A 438 -31.51 6.40 -36.99
CA LEU A 438 -31.05 5.05 -36.62
C LEU A 438 -31.90 3.94 -37.24
N ALA A 439 -33.21 4.18 -37.41
CA ALA A 439 -34.10 3.23 -38.08
C ALA A 439 -33.78 3.14 -39.58
N ALA A 440 -33.41 4.25 -40.23
CA ALA A 440 -33.02 4.29 -41.63
C ALA A 440 -31.61 3.75 -41.92
N GLU A 441 -30.68 3.88 -40.95
CA GLU A 441 -29.28 3.45 -41.05
C GLU A 441 -28.90 2.54 -39.85
N PRO A 442 -29.29 1.25 -39.87
CA PRO A 442 -29.13 0.34 -38.72
C PRO A 442 -27.67 0.06 -38.31
N GLN A 443 -26.69 0.38 -39.16
CA GLN A 443 -25.26 0.29 -38.88
C GLN A 443 -24.74 1.42 -37.99
N LEU A 444 -25.53 2.49 -37.80
CA LEU A 444 -25.16 3.56 -36.88
C LEU A 444 -25.40 3.14 -35.44
N THR A 445 -24.48 3.52 -34.57
CA THR A 445 -24.59 3.29 -33.12
C THR A 445 -25.41 4.40 -32.48
N PHE A 446 -25.21 5.65 -32.88
CA PHE A 446 -25.94 6.80 -32.36
C PHE A 446 -26.01 7.95 -33.36
N ALA A 447 -26.97 8.84 -33.12
CA ALA A 447 -27.10 10.12 -33.79
C ALA A 447 -27.54 11.15 -32.73
N LEU A 448 -26.75 12.21 -32.50
CA LEU A 448 -27.13 13.19 -31.47
C LEU A 448 -26.52 14.58 -31.67
N PRO A 449 -27.15 15.64 -31.17
CA PRO A 449 -26.59 16.98 -31.10
C PRO A 449 -25.72 17.14 -29.84
N PHE A 450 -24.68 17.94 -29.99
CA PHE A 450 -23.92 18.53 -28.88
C PHE A 450 -23.95 20.05 -29.00
N ASP A 451 -24.04 20.77 -27.87
CA ASP A 451 -23.69 22.17 -27.85
C ASP A 451 -22.18 22.43 -27.82
N LEU A 452 -21.75 23.71 -27.76
CA LEU A 452 -20.33 24.09 -27.77
C LEU A 452 -19.51 23.56 -26.57
N ASN A 453 -20.16 23.05 -25.51
CA ASN A 453 -19.55 22.42 -24.37
C ASN A 453 -19.66 20.88 -24.40
N ALA A 454 -19.97 20.28 -25.54
CA ALA A 454 -20.22 18.86 -25.68
C ALA A 454 -21.31 18.35 -24.70
N TYR A 455 -22.27 19.19 -24.35
CA TYR A 455 -23.48 18.79 -23.63
C TYR A 455 -24.49 18.20 -24.63
N ALA A 456 -25.05 17.05 -24.30
CA ALA A 456 -26.05 16.36 -25.10
C ALA A 456 -27.48 16.68 -24.55
N PRO A 457 -28.22 17.64 -25.13
CA PRO A 457 -29.55 18.00 -24.68
C PRO A 457 -30.59 16.87 -24.86
N ALA A 458 -30.36 15.97 -25.79
CA ALA A 458 -31.12 14.74 -26.02
C ALA A 458 -30.20 13.63 -26.52
N HIS A 459 -30.63 12.39 -26.43
CA HIS A 459 -29.96 11.24 -27.02
C HIS A 459 -31.00 10.28 -27.60
N ASN A 460 -30.60 9.37 -28.49
CA ASN A 460 -31.49 8.32 -28.99
C ASN A 460 -32.16 7.56 -27.83
N SER A 461 -33.37 7.06 -28.04
CA SER A 461 -34.17 6.35 -27.03
C SER A 461 -33.42 5.14 -26.45
N VAL A 462 -32.65 4.44 -27.26
CA VAL A 462 -31.80 3.28 -26.85
C VAL A 462 -30.75 3.66 -25.79
N PHE A 463 -30.40 4.94 -25.66
CA PHE A 463 -29.46 5.53 -24.68
C PHE A 463 -30.15 6.49 -23.71
N THR A 464 -31.48 6.44 -23.62
CA THR A 464 -32.32 7.22 -22.70
C THR A 464 -33.21 6.28 -21.90
N ARG A 465 -32.65 5.14 -21.43
CA ARG A 465 -33.36 4.09 -20.70
C ARG A 465 -33.66 4.50 -19.28
N ASP A 466 -34.59 3.78 -18.64
CA ASP A 466 -34.91 3.97 -17.23
C ASP A 466 -33.66 3.86 -16.35
N TRP A 467 -33.62 4.72 -15.31
CA TRP A 467 -32.51 4.72 -14.38
C TRP A 467 -32.59 3.52 -13.44
N THR A 468 -31.54 2.70 -13.40
CA THR A 468 -31.52 1.44 -12.63
C THR A 468 -30.91 1.62 -11.23
N GLY A 469 -30.03 2.58 -11.05
CA GLY A 469 -29.18 2.76 -9.87
C GLY A 469 -27.91 1.92 -9.90
N ASP A 470 -27.68 1.11 -10.94
CA ASP A 470 -26.42 0.42 -11.20
C ASP A 470 -25.54 1.29 -12.11
N PRO A 471 -24.40 1.81 -11.60
CA PRO A 471 -23.56 2.72 -12.37
C PRO A 471 -23.05 2.15 -13.71
N ALA A 472 -22.80 0.84 -13.79
CA ALA A 472 -22.31 0.21 -15.01
C ALA A 472 -23.40 0.11 -16.08
N VAL A 473 -24.65 -0.16 -15.68
CA VAL A 473 -25.82 -0.21 -16.57
C VAL A 473 -26.21 1.19 -17.00
N ASP A 474 -26.26 2.14 -16.06
CA ASP A 474 -26.70 3.52 -16.30
C ASP A 474 -25.69 4.32 -17.13
N LEU A 475 -24.39 4.05 -16.97
CA LEU A 475 -23.32 4.66 -17.78
C LEU A 475 -23.53 4.40 -19.28
N VAL A 476 -23.96 3.19 -19.63
CA VAL A 476 -24.19 2.76 -21.03
C VAL A 476 -25.61 3.05 -21.50
N GLY A 477 -26.60 2.79 -20.64
CA GLY A 477 -28.00 2.80 -21.00
C GLY A 477 -28.68 4.17 -20.93
N ASN A 478 -28.14 5.11 -20.16
CA ASN A 478 -28.75 6.43 -19.98
C ASN A 478 -27.71 7.56 -20.13
N ARG A 479 -27.53 8.01 -21.36
CA ARG A 479 -26.48 8.95 -21.78
C ARG A 479 -26.98 10.37 -22.09
N SER A 480 -28.28 10.60 -22.13
CA SER A 480 -28.87 11.93 -22.35
C SER A 480 -28.60 12.90 -21.19
N LYS A 481 -28.62 14.19 -21.46
CA LYS A 481 -28.51 15.24 -20.43
C LYS A 481 -27.19 15.24 -19.66
N ARG A 482 -26.10 14.93 -20.32
CA ARG A 482 -24.76 14.92 -19.70
C ARG A 482 -23.72 15.58 -20.58
N PHE A 483 -22.63 15.99 -19.97
CA PHE A 483 -21.42 16.44 -20.65
C PHE A 483 -20.57 15.25 -21.14
N PHE A 484 -19.83 15.51 -22.22
CA PHE A 484 -18.81 14.63 -22.76
C PHE A 484 -17.46 15.34 -22.87
N LEU A 485 -17.18 16.28 -21.96
CA LEU A 485 -15.94 17.06 -21.91
C LEU A 485 -14.69 16.20 -21.67
N ASP A 486 -14.83 15.05 -21.02
CA ASP A 486 -13.73 14.10 -20.81
C ASP A 486 -13.24 13.46 -22.10
N SER A 487 -14.06 13.52 -23.16
CA SER A 487 -13.69 13.09 -24.50
C SER A 487 -13.13 14.26 -25.29
N GLY A 488 -11.81 14.36 -25.40
CA GLY A 488 -11.15 15.38 -26.23
C GLY A 488 -11.64 15.38 -27.67
N ALA A 489 -12.02 14.22 -28.22
CA ALA A 489 -12.60 14.10 -29.55
C ALA A 489 -13.98 14.74 -29.67
N LEU A 490 -14.90 14.46 -28.74
CA LEU A 490 -16.25 15.06 -28.76
C LEU A 490 -16.22 16.56 -28.46
N THR A 491 -15.31 17.01 -27.60
CA THR A 491 -15.09 18.44 -27.36
C THR A 491 -14.58 19.15 -28.62
N ARG A 492 -13.64 18.54 -29.36
CA ARG A 492 -13.18 19.07 -30.66
C ARG A 492 -14.30 19.09 -31.68
N ALA A 493 -15.12 18.03 -31.74
CA ALA A 493 -16.29 18.01 -32.63
C ALA A 493 -17.26 19.15 -32.30
N ALA A 494 -17.62 19.33 -31.04
CA ALA A 494 -18.52 20.39 -30.60
C ALA A 494 -18.05 21.80 -31.02
N ARG A 495 -16.72 22.00 -31.03
CA ARG A 495 -16.06 23.27 -31.32
C ARG A 495 -15.36 23.31 -32.69
N MET A 496 -15.68 22.36 -33.56
CA MET A 496 -15.11 22.33 -34.90
C MET A 496 -15.34 23.66 -35.64
N ASP A 497 -14.39 24.07 -36.47
CA ASP A 497 -14.52 25.23 -37.33
C ASP A 497 -14.68 26.59 -36.62
N LEU A 498 -14.23 26.70 -35.37
CA LEU A 498 -14.25 27.96 -34.63
C LEU A 498 -12.99 28.83 -34.82
N ASP A 499 -11.94 28.31 -35.45
CA ASP A 499 -10.65 28.97 -35.72
C ASP A 499 -9.96 29.57 -34.46
N VAL A 500 -10.27 29.04 -33.28
CA VAL A 500 -9.69 29.48 -32.01
C VAL A 500 -9.41 28.29 -31.10
N GLU A 501 -8.31 28.35 -30.34
CA GLU A 501 -8.03 27.38 -29.29
C GLU A 501 -8.85 27.73 -28.05
N LEU A 502 -9.63 26.76 -27.57
CA LEU A 502 -10.47 26.90 -26.40
C LEU A 502 -10.08 25.86 -25.33
N PRO A 503 -10.11 26.23 -24.04
CA PRO A 503 -9.87 25.30 -22.94
C PRO A 503 -10.84 24.11 -22.94
N SER A 504 -10.41 22.96 -22.42
CA SER A 504 -11.21 21.71 -22.41
C SER A 504 -12.42 21.72 -21.44
N HIS A 505 -12.51 22.70 -20.54
CA HIS A 505 -13.65 22.82 -19.63
C HIS A 505 -14.87 23.51 -20.26
N ALA A 506 -16.01 23.45 -19.59
CA ALA A 506 -17.21 24.17 -20.01
C ALA A 506 -16.98 25.69 -19.95
N LEU A 507 -17.43 26.37 -21.01
CA LEU A 507 -17.29 27.82 -21.19
C LEU A 507 -18.66 28.44 -21.36
N THR A 508 -18.78 29.67 -20.94
CA THR A 508 -19.94 30.52 -21.32
C THR A 508 -19.82 30.96 -22.77
N ARG A 509 -20.95 31.26 -23.41
CA ARG A 509 -20.94 31.79 -24.77
C ARG A 509 -20.09 33.06 -24.89
N THR A 510 -20.15 33.94 -23.90
CA THR A 510 -19.37 35.19 -23.87
C THR A 510 -17.85 34.92 -23.82
N GLU A 511 -17.41 33.89 -23.15
CA GLU A 511 -15.99 33.50 -23.12
C GLU A 511 -15.52 33.00 -24.49
N ILE A 512 -16.36 32.20 -25.16
CA ILE A 512 -16.10 31.70 -26.51
C ILE A 512 -16.02 32.87 -27.52
N GLU A 513 -16.97 33.81 -27.47
CA GLU A 513 -16.99 35.01 -28.32
C GLU A 513 -15.78 35.92 -28.04
N ARG A 514 -15.43 36.11 -26.77
CA ARG A 514 -14.26 36.91 -26.36
C ARG A 514 -12.94 36.29 -26.82
N ALA A 515 -12.87 34.97 -26.95
CA ALA A 515 -11.73 34.29 -27.55
C ALA A 515 -11.60 34.54 -29.08
N GLY A 516 -12.62 35.15 -29.70
CA GLY A 516 -12.59 35.50 -31.12
C GLY A 516 -13.34 34.51 -32.03
N ALA A 517 -14.03 33.53 -31.47
CA ALA A 517 -14.76 32.53 -32.25
C ALA A 517 -15.92 33.21 -33.03
N LYS A 518 -16.04 32.84 -34.33
CA LYS A 518 -17.15 33.27 -35.17
C LYS A 518 -18.33 32.31 -35.01
N LEU A 519 -19.38 32.76 -34.33
CA LEU A 519 -20.56 31.94 -34.05
C LEU A 519 -21.70 32.14 -35.01
N THR A 520 -21.49 32.82 -36.13
CA THR A 520 -22.48 32.99 -37.20
C THR A 520 -22.23 32.02 -38.35
N ARG A 521 -23.33 31.55 -38.99
CA ARG A 521 -23.22 30.65 -40.16
C ARG A 521 -22.35 31.28 -41.24
N PRO A 522 -21.31 30.60 -41.76
CA PRO A 522 -20.56 31.09 -42.91
C PRO A 522 -21.43 31.27 -44.14
N THR A 523 -21.14 32.30 -44.93
CA THR A 523 -21.89 32.64 -46.17
C THR A 523 -21.26 32.05 -47.43
N ASP A 524 -20.09 31.42 -47.30
CA ASP A 524 -19.33 30.85 -48.43
C ASP A 524 -19.89 29.49 -48.91
N GLY A 525 -20.85 28.93 -48.20
CA GLY A 525 -21.52 27.69 -48.54
C GLY A 525 -20.65 26.44 -48.46
N ARG A 526 -19.44 26.54 -47.91
CA ARG A 526 -18.50 25.41 -47.84
C ARG A 526 -19.05 24.26 -47.01
N ARG A 527 -18.84 23.04 -47.52
CA ARG A 527 -19.07 21.81 -46.80
C ARG A 527 -18.13 21.71 -45.57
N THR A 528 -18.70 21.77 -44.40
CA THR A 528 -17.94 21.62 -43.16
C THR A 528 -18.30 20.31 -42.49
N LEU A 529 -17.30 19.47 -42.29
CA LEU A 529 -17.47 18.21 -41.55
C LEU A 529 -16.20 17.87 -40.80
N LEU A 530 -16.33 17.05 -39.77
CA LEU A 530 -15.22 16.44 -39.03
C LEU A 530 -15.45 14.95 -38.96
N LEU A 531 -14.50 14.16 -39.47
CA LEU A 531 -14.49 12.72 -39.42
C LEU A 531 -13.36 12.25 -38.48
N GLN A 532 -13.70 11.62 -37.38
CA GLN A 532 -12.73 11.21 -36.37
C GLN A 532 -13.02 9.81 -35.81
N SER A 533 -12.02 9.22 -35.18
CA SER A 533 -12.18 8.01 -34.36
C SER A 533 -11.86 8.33 -32.91
N TYR A 534 -12.64 7.79 -31.97
CA TYR A 534 -12.41 8.00 -30.55
C TYR A 534 -12.82 6.79 -29.73
N ALA A 535 -12.20 6.66 -28.56
CA ALA A 535 -12.59 5.66 -27.56
C ALA A 535 -13.70 6.22 -26.68
N ARG A 536 -14.76 5.45 -26.49
CA ARG A 536 -15.81 5.75 -25.51
C ARG A 536 -15.33 5.46 -24.10
N ASP A 537 -16.05 6.02 -23.12
CA ASP A 537 -15.95 5.69 -21.69
C ASP A 537 -16.15 4.18 -21.39
N THR A 538 -16.73 3.43 -22.31
CA THR A 538 -16.90 1.96 -22.24
C THR A 538 -15.70 1.17 -22.81
N GLY A 539 -14.67 1.84 -23.34
CA GLY A 539 -13.54 1.22 -24.04
C GLY A 539 -13.78 0.84 -25.49
N ALA A 540 -15.00 0.97 -26.01
CA ALA A 540 -15.29 0.74 -27.42
C ALA A 540 -14.77 1.91 -28.27
N VAL A 541 -14.11 1.61 -29.40
CA VAL A 541 -13.70 2.62 -30.38
C VAL A 541 -14.81 2.79 -31.40
N LEU A 542 -15.23 4.03 -31.61
CA LEU A 542 -16.20 4.42 -32.63
C LEU A 542 -15.59 5.39 -33.63
N ARG A 543 -16.14 5.40 -34.85
CA ARG A 543 -16.01 6.51 -35.78
C ARG A 543 -17.16 7.47 -35.62
N ALA A 544 -16.91 8.74 -35.86
CA ALA A 544 -17.89 9.79 -35.75
C ALA A 544 -17.74 10.79 -36.90
N LEU A 545 -18.85 11.16 -37.50
CA LEU A 545 -18.98 12.23 -38.48
C LEU A 545 -19.83 13.33 -37.88
N SER A 546 -19.26 14.52 -37.76
CA SER A 546 -19.92 15.69 -37.18
C SER A 546 -20.07 16.80 -38.22
N VAL A 547 -21.19 17.51 -38.16
CA VAL A 547 -21.44 18.73 -38.92
C VAL A 547 -21.93 19.84 -38.00
N PRO A 548 -21.68 21.12 -38.34
CA PRO A 548 -22.15 22.24 -37.53
C PRO A 548 -23.69 22.36 -37.52
N LEU A 549 -24.24 22.68 -36.33
CA LEU A 549 -25.64 22.95 -36.11
C LEU A 549 -25.83 24.45 -35.86
N TYR A 550 -26.67 25.09 -36.67
CA TYR A 550 -27.02 26.53 -36.59
C TYR A 550 -28.51 26.70 -36.34
N VAL A 551 -28.87 27.60 -35.41
CA VAL A 551 -30.25 27.98 -35.07
C VAL A 551 -30.39 29.47 -35.32
N LYS A 552 -31.32 29.86 -36.17
CA LYS A 552 -31.51 31.28 -36.61
C LYS A 552 -30.18 31.90 -37.08
N GLY A 553 -29.34 31.09 -37.77
CA GLY A 553 -28.04 31.54 -38.29
C GLY A 553 -26.93 31.65 -37.25
N GLN A 554 -27.17 31.31 -35.97
CA GLN A 554 -26.21 31.32 -34.89
C GLN A 554 -25.76 29.89 -34.58
N ARG A 555 -24.46 29.70 -34.30
CA ARG A 555 -23.91 28.41 -33.93
C ARG A 555 -24.49 27.93 -32.60
N PHE A 556 -25.17 26.80 -32.64
CA PHE A 556 -25.60 26.07 -31.45
C PHE A 556 -24.52 25.09 -30.99
N GLY A 557 -24.01 24.29 -31.94
CA GLY A 557 -23.05 23.27 -31.69
C GLY A 557 -22.85 22.37 -32.92
N VAL A 558 -22.97 21.08 -32.77
CA VAL A 558 -22.80 20.07 -33.84
C VAL A 558 -23.89 19.01 -33.78
N VAL A 559 -24.10 18.33 -34.90
CA VAL A 559 -24.77 17.01 -34.94
C VAL A 559 -23.75 15.97 -35.33
N THR A 560 -23.75 14.84 -34.64
CA THR A 560 -22.78 13.77 -34.79
C THR A 560 -23.49 12.44 -35.03
N LEU A 561 -23.08 11.71 -36.07
CA LEU A 561 -23.37 10.30 -36.27
C LEU A 561 -22.18 9.46 -35.79
N GLY A 562 -22.43 8.40 -35.06
CA GLY A 562 -21.39 7.47 -34.62
C GLY A 562 -21.68 6.03 -35.02
N TRP A 563 -20.63 5.29 -35.41
CA TRP A 563 -20.75 3.88 -35.79
C TRP A 563 -19.54 3.06 -35.37
N ASP A 564 -19.73 1.75 -35.28
CA ASP A 564 -18.64 0.81 -35.09
C ASP A 564 -17.87 0.65 -36.41
N PRO A 565 -16.55 0.91 -36.46
CA PRO A 565 -15.73 0.78 -37.64
C PRO A 565 -15.67 -0.65 -38.21
N GLU A 566 -15.99 -1.67 -37.43
CA GLU A 566 -16.05 -3.06 -37.90
C GLU A 566 -17.38 -3.35 -38.64
N LEU A 567 -18.46 -2.63 -38.29
CA LEU A 567 -19.77 -2.80 -38.93
C LEU A 567 -19.91 -1.97 -40.21
N LEU A 568 -19.29 -0.80 -40.27
CA LEU A 568 -19.34 0.09 -41.41
C LEU A 568 -17.94 0.53 -41.79
N ARG A 569 -17.37 -0.08 -42.81
CA ARG A 569 -16.08 0.30 -43.40
C ARG A 569 -16.27 1.48 -44.36
N THR A 570 -15.57 2.55 -44.08
CA THR A 570 -15.64 3.80 -44.84
C THR A 570 -14.44 3.96 -45.77
#